data_6de9df790efe7465c4af2f156a2a810f
#
_entry.id   6de9df790efe7465c4af2f156a2a810f
#
_cell.length_a   1.000
_cell.length_b   1.000
_cell.length_c   1.000
_cell.angle_alpha   90.00
_cell.angle_beta   90.00
_cell.angle_gamma   90.00
#
_symmetry.space_group_name_H-M   'P 1'
#
loop_
_entity.id
_entity.type
_entity.pdbx_description
1 polymer ?
#
loop_
_entity_poly.entity_id
_entity_poly.type
_entity_poly.pdbx_seq_one_letter_code
_entity_poly.pdbx_strand_id
1 'polypeptide(L)'
;MKVLFLDIDGVLKEESYKAAFQDECFARLKRIIDATDAQIILTSSWRVNYWKFVEDGFQTENEDVLRLHEYFEKYGLKASGRTDLTRRSGPDSRPSEIRNWLADKPDVDTFCILDDDDFYRWKWLSQFLVVTRVKTIDEDGYSSWKRTLSDADVERAIRILNIDNKALVEEQFTP
;
A
#
# COMPACT_ATOMS: atom_id res chain seq x y z
N MET A 1 7.20 15.93 1.53
CA MET A 1 6.25 15.25 0.59
C MET A 1 5.34 14.27 1.30
N LYS A 2 4.18 13.90 0.70
CA LYS A 2 3.28 12.87 1.23
C LYS A 2 3.52 11.54 0.51
N VAL A 3 3.47 10.43 1.24
CA VAL A 3 3.75 9.09 0.71
C VAL A 3 2.64 8.11 1.08
N LEU A 4 2.21 7.32 0.09
CA LEU A 4 1.32 6.18 0.27
C LEU A 4 2.08 4.89 -0.01
N PHE A 5 2.38 4.13 1.04
CA PHE A 5 2.89 2.76 0.91
C PHE A 5 1.74 1.83 0.57
N LEU A 6 1.86 1.11 -0.52
CA LEU A 6 0.75 0.34 -1.10
C LEU A 6 1.10 -1.13 -1.21
N ASP A 7 0.31 -1.97 -0.53
CA ASP A 7 0.19 -3.38 -0.85
C ASP A 7 -0.85 -3.60 -1.97
N ILE A 8 -0.80 -4.75 -2.62
CA ILE A 8 -1.67 -5.09 -3.76
C ILE A 8 -2.70 -6.16 -3.36
N ASP A 9 -2.21 -7.32 -2.89
CA ASP A 9 -3.06 -8.42 -2.47
C ASP A 9 -3.79 -8.03 -1.16
N GLY A 10 -5.10 -8.26 -1.09
CA GLY A 10 -5.89 -7.82 0.04
C GLY A 10 -6.23 -6.32 0.07
N VAL A 11 -5.70 -5.51 -0.85
CA VAL A 11 -5.99 -4.08 -0.99
C VAL A 11 -6.70 -3.77 -2.29
N LEU A 12 -6.10 -4.04 -3.44
CA LEU A 12 -6.65 -3.77 -4.78
C LEU A 12 -7.35 -4.98 -5.40
N LYS A 13 -7.13 -6.14 -4.84
CA LYS A 13 -7.78 -7.43 -5.16
C LYS A 13 -7.85 -8.26 -3.89
N GLU A 14 -8.70 -9.29 -3.87
CA GLU A 14 -8.69 -10.27 -2.80
C GLU A 14 -7.34 -11.02 -2.77
N GLU A 15 -6.96 -11.56 -1.61
CA GLU A 15 -5.67 -12.24 -1.40
C GLU A 15 -5.51 -13.51 -2.26
N SER A 16 -6.59 -14.06 -2.80
CA SER A 16 -6.54 -15.25 -3.65
C SER A 16 -5.71 -15.02 -4.90
N TYR A 17 -4.80 -15.94 -5.22
CA TYR A 17 -3.98 -15.90 -6.46
C TYR A 17 -4.82 -15.74 -7.74
N LYS A 18 -6.04 -16.28 -7.76
CA LYS A 18 -6.97 -16.20 -8.89
C LYS A 18 -7.89 -14.97 -8.85
N ALA A 19 -7.83 -14.17 -7.80
CA ALA A 19 -8.70 -13.02 -7.70
C ALA A 19 -8.32 -11.95 -8.73
N ALA A 20 -9.34 -11.44 -9.42
CA ALA A 20 -9.17 -10.33 -10.35
C ALA A 20 -8.99 -9.01 -9.58
N PHE A 21 -8.31 -8.06 -10.22
CA PHE A 21 -8.32 -6.67 -9.77
C PHE A 21 -9.74 -6.11 -9.78
N GLN A 22 -10.04 -5.26 -8.79
CA GLN A 22 -11.37 -4.69 -8.62
C GLN A 22 -11.36 -3.21 -9.01
N ASP A 23 -12.15 -2.85 -10.00
CA ASP A 23 -12.30 -1.46 -10.48
C ASP A 23 -12.62 -0.49 -9.33
N GLU A 24 -13.47 -0.91 -8.40
CA GLU A 24 -13.82 -0.10 -7.24
C GLU A 24 -12.63 0.23 -6.34
N CYS A 25 -11.71 -0.72 -6.16
CA CYS A 25 -10.52 -0.49 -5.33
C CYS A 25 -9.57 0.52 -5.98
N PHE A 26 -9.41 0.46 -7.31
CA PHE A 26 -8.60 1.45 -8.03
C PHE A 26 -9.27 2.83 -8.05
N ALA A 27 -10.57 2.91 -8.20
CA ALA A 27 -11.31 4.16 -8.08
C ALA A 27 -11.15 4.77 -6.68
N ARG A 28 -11.18 3.95 -5.64
CA ARG A 28 -10.93 4.36 -4.25
C ARG A 28 -9.49 4.83 -4.04
N LEU A 29 -8.50 4.09 -4.56
CA LEU A 29 -7.11 4.51 -4.53
C LEU A 29 -6.92 5.87 -5.24
N LYS A 30 -7.55 6.04 -6.40
CA LYS A 30 -7.53 7.32 -7.13
C LYS A 30 -8.07 8.47 -6.28
N ARG A 31 -9.17 8.27 -5.54
CA ARG A 31 -9.72 9.29 -4.62
C ARG A 31 -8.72 9.69 -3.54
N ILE A 32 -7.95 8.74 -2.98
CA ILE A 32 -6.91 9.06 -2.01
C ILE A 32 -5.85 9.95 -2.64
N ILE A 33 -5.36 9.57 -3.82
CA ILE A 33 -4.31 10.33 -4.52
C ILE A 33 -4.79 11.72 -4.90
N ASP A 34 -5.99 11.85 -5.47
CA ASP A 34 -6.55 13.15 -5.86
C ASP A 34 -6.77 14.10 -4.67
N ALA A 35 -7.11 13.54 -3.50
CA ALA A 35 -7.35 14.34 -2.30
C ALA A 35 -6.07 14.73 -1.55
N THR A 36 -4.94 14.07 -1.81
CA THR A 36 -3.74 14.21 -0.97
C THR A 36 -2.47 14.54 -1.74
N ASP A 37 -2.45 14.30 -3.06
CA ASP A 37 -1.26 14.38 -3.92
C ASP A 37 -0.09 13.50 -3.42
N ALA A 38 -0.41 12.39 -2.76
CA ALA A 38 0.58 11.47 -2.23
C ALA A 38 1.24 10.64 -3.33
N GLN A 39 2.55 10.40 -3.19
CA GLN A 39 3.29 9.52 -4.07
C GLN A 39 3.08 8.05 -3.67
N ILE A 40 2.75 7.19 -4.64
CA ILE A 40 2.57 5.76 -4.41
C ILE A 40 3.95 5.06 -4.40
N ILE A 41 4.25 4.39 -3.28
CA ILE A 41 5.43 3.55 -3.12
C ILE A 41 4.98 2.11 -2.90
N LEU A 42 5.34 1.22 -3.82
CA LEU A 42 4.95 -0.19 -3.74
C LEU A 42 5.72 -0.92 -2.63
N THR A 43 4.97 -1.62 -1.76
CA THR A 43 5.52 -2.46 -0.68
C THR A 43 5.20 -3.94 -0.88
N SER A 44 4.24 -4.25 -1.74
CA SER A 44 3.84 -5.61 -2.11
C SER A 44 4.97 -6.42 -2.71
N SER A 45 4.89 -7.74 -2.64
CA SER A 45 5.78 -8.65 -3.40
C SER A 45 5.73 -8.40 -4.92
N TRP A 46 4.65 -7.87 -5.43
CA TRP A 46 4.48 -7.44 -6.83
C TRP A 46 5.52 -6.43 -7.29
N ARG A 47 6.06 -5.61 -6.37
CA ARG A 47 7.04 -4.56 -6.67
C ARG A 47 8.26 -5.05 -7.41
N VAL A 48 8.68 -6.30 -7.20
CA VAL A 48 9.86 -6.88 -7.83
C VAL A 48 9.67 -6.98 -9.34
N ASN A 49 8.60 -7.66 -9.77
CA ASN A 49 8.30 -7.86 -11.18
C ASN A 49 7.79 -6.58 -11.85
N TYR A 50 6.99 -5.79 -11.13
CA TYR A 50 6.49 -4.52 -11.65
C TYR A 50 7.62 -3.51 -11.87
N TRP A 51 8.59 -3.43 -10.95
CA TRP A 51 9.70 -2.49 -11.11
C TRP A 51 10.66 -2.92 -12.21
N LYS A 52 10.92 -4.21 -12.32
CA LYS A 52 11.66 -4.75 -13.48
C LYS A 52 10.98 -4.40 -14.80
N PHE A 53 9.67 -4.56 -14.88
CA PHE A 53 8.88 -4.15 -16.05
C PHE A 53 9.05 -2.67 -16.39
N VAL A 54 9.06 -1.78 -15.38
CA VAL A 54 9.31 -0.33 -15.57
C VAL A 54 10.73 -0.08 -16.06
N GLU A 55 11.74 -0.73 -15.48
CA GLU A 55 13.16 -0.61 -15.85
C GLU A 55 13.44 -1.16 -17.26
N ASP A 56 12.75 -2.22 -17.67
CA ASP A 56 12.85 -2.84 -19.00
C ASP A 56 12.05 -2.07 -20.10
N GLY A 57 11.60 -0.85 -19.81
CA GLY A 57 10.86 0.00 -20.75
C GLY A 57 9.44 -0.49 -21.03
N PHE A 58 8.77 -1.01 -20.01
CA PHE A 58 7.40 -1.53 -20.07
C PHE A 58 7.23 -2.78 -20.95
N GLN A 59 8.22 -3.67 -20.91
CA GLN A 59 8.20 -4.94 -21.62
C GLN A 59 8.21 -6.12 -20.63
N THR A 60 7.26 -7.03 -20.77
CA THR A 60 7.18 -8.26 -19.97
C THR A 60 6.23 -9.26 -20.61
N GLU A 61 6.46 -10.55 -20.36
CA GLU A 61 5.52 -11.64 -20.66
C GLU A 61 4.62 -11.98 -19.45
N ASN A 62 4.80 -11.29 -18.33
CA ASN A 62 4.02 -11.53 -17.13
C ASN A 62 2.66 -10.80 -17.24
N GLU A 63 1.61 -11.56 -17.56
CA GLU A 63 0.25 -11.04 -17.76
C GLU A 63 -0.31 -10.32 -16.52
N ASP A 64 0.06 -10.75 -15.30
CA ASP A 64 -0.40 -10.12 -14.08
C ASP A 64 0.20 -8.72 -13.91
N VAL A 65 1.48 -8.56 -14.25
CA VAL A 65 2.16 -7.26 -14.24
C VAL A 65 1.57 -6.31 -15.29
N LEU A 66 1.31 -6.82 -16.52
CA LEU A 66 0.65 -6.04 -17.56
C LEU A 66 -0.73 -5.57 -17.11
N ARG A 67 -1.52 -6.46 -16.50
CA ARG A 67 -2.85 -6.14 -16.00
C ARG A 67 -2.80 -5.09 -14.89
N LEU A 68 -1.86 -5.18 -13.94
CA LEU A 68 -1.67 -4.14 -12.92
C LEU A 68 -1.34 -2.78 -13.54
N HIS A 69 -0.47 -2.79 -14.55
CA HIS A 69 -0.12 -1.57 -15.28
C HIS A 69 -1.32 -0.97 -16.02
N GLU A 70 -2.10 -1.77 -16.74
CA GLU A 70 -3.33 -1.35 -17.41
C GLU A 70 -4.33 -0.69 -16.45
N TYR A 71 -4.48 -1.24 -15.25
CA TYR A 71 -5.33 -0.62 -14.22
C TYR A 71 -4.75 0.71 -13.72
N PHE A 72 -3.44 0.80 -13.51
CA PHE A 72 -2.82 2.08 -13.15
C PHE A 72 -3.04 3.13 -14.22
N GLU A 73 -2.80 2.80 -15.49
CA GLU A 73 -3.06 3.70 -16.64
C GLU A 73 -4.54 4.09 -16.72
N LYS A 74 -5.46 3.12 -16.64
CA LYS A 74 -6.91 3.34 -16.69
C LYS A 74 -7.39 4.37 -15.67
N TYR A 75 -6.80 4.37 -14.47
CA TYR A 75 -7.16 5.29 -13.38
C TYR A 75 -6.23 6.50 -13.27
N GLY A 76 -5.29 6.68 -14.19
CA GLY A 76 -4.32 7.77 -14.13
C GLY A 76 -3.46 7.74 -12.87
N LEU A 77 -3.13 6.54 -12.40
CA LEU A 77 -2.27 6.29 -11.25
C LEU A 77 -0.85 5.96 -11.71
N LYS A 78 0.13 6.23 -10.85
CA LYS A 78 1.53 5.92 -11.12
C LYS A 78 2.23 5.50 -9.83
N ALA A 79 2.92 4.37 -9.87
CA ALA A 79 3.89 4.04 -8.83
C ALA A 79 5.14 4.92 -9.02
N SER A 80 5.48 5.70 -8.00
CA SER A 80 6.62 6.61 -8.01
C SER A 80 7.91 5.95 -7.50
N GLY A 81 7.77 4.78 -6.86
CA GLY A 81 8.89 4.03 -6.33
C GLY A 81 8.44 2.73 -5.67
N ARG A 82 9.40 2.08 -5.06
CA ARG A 82 9.21 0.86 -4.28
C ARG A 82 10.09 0.85 -3.04
N THR A 83 9.75 0.03 -2.04
CA THR A 83 10.68 -0.33 -0.98
C THR A 83 11.65 -1.41 -1.49
N ASP A 84 12.87 -1.41 -0.97
CA ASP A 84 13.81 -2.48 -1.24
C ASP A 84 13.45 -3.74 -0.46
N LEU A 85 13.84 -4.90 -1.01
CA LEU A 85 13.69 -6.16 -0.31
C LEU A 85 14.73 -6.27 0.81
N THR A 86 14.27 -6.56 2.02
CA THR A 86 15.20 -6.98 3.07
C THR A 86 15.66 -8.42 2.80
N ARG A 87 16.88 -8.76 3.25
CA ARG A 87 17.40 -10.13 3.15
C ARG A 87 16.66 -11.12 4.07
N ARG A 88 15.80 -10.63 4.96
CA ARG A 88 15.02 -11.43 5.89
C ARG A 88 13.59 -11.53 5.37
N SER A 89 13.11 -12.75 5.17
CA SER A 89 11.70 -13.06 4.96
C SER A 89 11.00 -13.22 6.31
N GLY A 90 9.75 -12.79 6.42
CA GLY A 90 8.94 -12.98 7.61
C GLY A 90 8.03 -11.79 7.92
N PRO A 91 7.21 -11.88 8.97
CA PRO A 91 6.20 -10.85 9.29
C PRO A 91 6.79 -9.47 9.61
N ASP A 92 8.07 -9.38 9.94
CA ASP A 92 8.76 -8.11 10.22
C ASP A 92 9.49 -7.54 9.00
N SER A 93 9.43 -8.18 7.82
CA SER A 93 10.16 -7.73 6.64
C SER A 93 9.60 -6.41 6.11
N ARG A 94 8.31 -6.36 5.84
CA ARG A 94 7.64 -5.17 5.26
C ARG A 94 7.74 -3.91 6.15
N PRO A 95 7.46 -3.98 7.47
CA PRO A 95 7.69 -2.85 8.36
C PRO A 95 9.14 -2.35 8.36
N SER A 96 10.12 -3.28 8.34
CA SER A 96 11.55 -2.93 8.26
C SER A 96 11.90 -2.25 6.95
N GLU A 97 11.34 -2.71 5.84
CA GLU A 97 11.53 -2.14 4.50
C GLU A 97 10.97 -0.71 4.42
N ILE A 98 9.77 -0.48 4.96
CA ILE A 98 9.16 0.85 5.07
C ILE A 98 10.04 1.77 5.91
N ARG A 99 10.49 1.29 7.08
CA ARG A 99 11.38 2.07 7.95
C ARG A 99 12.68 2.45 7.26
N ASN A 100 13.33 1.50 6.60
CA ASN A 100 14.58 1.76 5.89
C ASN A 100 14.37 2.78 4.75
N TRP A 101 13.28 2.64 4.00
CA TRP A 101 12.95 3.58 2.92
C TRP A 101 12.73 5.00 3.46
N LEU A 102 12.02 5.16 4.58
CA LEU A 102 11.78 6.46 5.23
C LEU A 102 13.06 7.08 5.77
N ALA A 103 13.99 6.27 6.31
CA ALA A 103 15.25 6.76 6.85
C ALA A 103 16.10 7.48 5.80
N ASP A 104 15.97 7.10 4.53
CA ASP A 104 16.66 7.71 3.40
C ASP A 104 15.89 8.89 2.77
N LYS A 105 14.76 9.29 3.35
CA LYS A 105 13.83 10.29 2.79
C LYS A 105 13.40 11.34 3.81
N PRO A 106 14.31 12.25 4.22
CA PRO A 106 14.03 13.26 5.24
C PRO A 106 13.00 14.32 4.81
N ASP A 107 12.62 14.35 3.56
CA ASP A 107 11.61 15.26 2.98
C ASP A 107 10.18 14.71 3.05
N VAL A 108 9.96 13.54 3.67
CA VAL A 108 8.64 12.99 3.93
C VAL A 108 8.01 13.70 5.13
N ASP A 109 6.93 14.43 4.90
CA ASP A 109 6.19 15.14 5.95
C ASP A 109 5.16 14.22 6.62
N THR A 110 4.55 13.33 5.85
CA THR A 110 3.59 12.34 6.35
C THR A 110 3.51 11.15 5.41
N PHE A 111 3.08 10.03 5.94
CA PHE A 111 2.82 8.84 5.13
C PHE A 111 1.60 8.06 5.64
N CYS A 112 1.04 7.23 4.76
CA CYS A 112 0.01 6.26 5.08
C CYS A 112 0.41 4.90 4.50
N ILE A 113 0.04 3.82 5.15
CA ILE A 113 0.25 2.45 4.69
C ILE A 113 -1.12 1.83 4.45
N LEU A 114 -1.36 1.33 3.25
CA LEU A 114 -2.50 0.47 2.92
C LEU A 114 -2.01 -0.97 2.82
N ASP A 115 -2.44 -1.79 3.75
CA ASP A 115 -2.02 -3.19 3.86
C ASP A 115 -3.13 -4.03 4.49
N ASP A 116 -3.19 -5.32 4.21
CA ASP A 116 -4.12 -6.23 4.85
C ASP A 116 -3.54 -6.89 6.11
N ASP A 117 -2.25 -6.68 6.38
CA ASP A 117 -1.57 -7.09 7.61
C ASP A 117 -1.57 -5.95 8.65
N ASP A 118 -1.74 -6.29 9.91
CA ASP A 118 -1.86 -5.33 11.01
C ASP A 118 -0.51 -4.89 11.62
N PHE A 119 0.60 -5.51 11.19
CA PHE A 119 1.95 -5.20 11.69
C PHE A 119 2.03 -5.14 13.23
N TYR A 120 1.34 -6.01 13.94
CA TYR A 120 1.10 -5.95 15.37
C TYR A 120 2.35 -5.73 16.24
N ARG A 121 3.54 -6.09 15.75
CA ARG A 121 4.82 -5.89 16.42
C ARG A 121 5.39 -4.48 16.27
N TRP A 122 4.88 -3.72 15.30
CA TRP A 122 5.39 -2.39 14.93
C TRP A 122 4.39 -1.31 15.31
N LYS A 123 4.16 -1.17 16.62
CA LYS A 123 3.12 -0.27 17.18
C LYS A 123 3.23 1.17 16.69
N TRP A 124 4.44 1.66 16.42
CA TRP A 124 4.63 3.02 15.93
C TRP A 124 4.05 3.25 14.53
N LEU A 125 3.94 2.19 13.70
CA LEU A 125 3.30 2.27 12.40
C LEU A 125 1.77 2.29 12.49
N SER A 126 1.18 1.86 13.59
CA SER A 126 -0.28 1.68 13.71
C SER A 126 -1.08 2.97 13.49
N GLN A 127 -0.51 4.13 13.80
CA GLN A 127 -1.14 5.43 13.57
C GLN A 127 -1.16 5.83 12.08
N PHE A 128 -0.28 5.26 11.27
CA PHE A 128 -0.16 5.50 9.83
C PHE A 128 -0.74 4.36 8.99
N LEU A 129 -1.16 3.27 9.63
CA LEU A 129 -1.61 2.05 8.98
C LEU A 129 -3.14 2.04 8.84
N VAL A 130 -3.60 1.76 7.64
CA VAL A 130 -4.98 1.40 7.32
C VAL A 130 -5.00 -0.07 6.95
N VAL A 131 -5.54 -0.89 7.86
CA VAL A 131 -5.70 -2.33 7.62
C VAL A 131 -6.99 -2.55 6.85
N THR A 132 -6.87 -3.03 5.61
CA THR A 132 -8.02 -3.24 4.71
C THR A 132 -8.82 -4.51 5.02
N ARG A 133 -8.42 -5.25 6.04
CA ARG A 133 -9.04 -6.49 6.48
C ARG A 133 -10.35 -6.24 7.21
N VAL A 134 -11.46 -6.72 6.67
CA VAL A 134 -12.78 -6.63 7.30
C VAL A 134 -13.30 -8.01 7.62
N LYS A 135 -13.70 -8.23 8.88
CA LYS A 135 -14.39 -9.44 9.30
C LYS A 135 -15.85 -9.33 8.85
N THR A 136 -16.29 -10.26 8.01
CA THR A 136 -17.71 -10.41 7.65
C THR A 136 -18.30 -11.63 8.33
N ILE A 137 -19.54 -11.54 8.76
CA ILE A 137 -20.31 -12.66 9.31
C ILE A 137 -21.44 -12.91 8.31
N ASP A 138 -21.54 -14.15 7.78
CA ASP A 138 -22.62 -14.53 6.90
C ASP A 138 -23.93 -14.83 7.66
N GLU A 139 -25.00 -15.13 6.92
CA GLU A 139 -26.34 -15.41 7.49
C GLU A 139 -26.35 -16.66 8.40
N ASP A 140 -25.41 -17.57 8.20
CA ASP A 140 -25.24 -18.80 9.00
C ASP A 140 -24.32 -18.61 10.21
N GLY A 141 -23.80 -17.39 10.43
CA GLY A 141 -22.94 -17.02 11.54
C GLY A 141 -21.46 -17.38 11.37
N TYR A 142 -21.06 -17.85 10.17
CA TYR A 142 -19.65 -18.09 9.88
C TYR A 142 -18.93 -16.77 9.60
N SER A 143 -17.78 -16.62 10.22
CA SER A 143 -16.93 -15.45 9.97
C SER A 143 -15.95 -15.70 8.84
N SER A 144 -15.93 -14.78 7.87
CA SER A 144 -14.92 -14.71 6.83
C SER A 144 -14.22 -13.35 6.87
N TRP A 145 -13.02 -13.28 6.29
CA TRP A 145 -12.30 -12.04 6.16
C TRP A 145 -12.39 -11.57 4.71
N LYS A 146 -13.09 -10.46 4.46
CA LYS A 146 -12.92 -9.70 3.22
C LYS A 146 -11.72 -8.80 3.37
N ARG A 147 -10.88 -8.82 2.35
CA ARG A 147 -9.65 -8.05 2.28
C ARG A 147 -9.68 -7.28 0.96
N THR A 148 -10.09 -6.04 1.01
CA THR A 148 -10.00 -5.07 -0.09
C THR A 148 -10.27 -3.67 0.45
N LEU A 149 -9.76 -2.67 -0.24
CA LEU A 149 -9.93 -1.26 0.11
C LEU A 149 -11.40 -0.86 0.13
N SER A 150 -11.87 -0.33 1.25
CA SER A 150 -13.24 0.17 1.44
C SER A 150 -13.31 1.70 1.47
N ASP A 151 -14.52 2.27 1.40
CA ASP A 151 -14.70 3.73 1.51
C ASP A 151 -14.28 4.27 2.88
N ALA A 152 -14.48 3.50 3.96
CA ALA A 152 -14.00 3.87 5.29
C ALA A 152 -12.47 3.95 5.37
N ASP A 153 -11.78 3.04 4.66
CA ASP A 153 -10.32 3.05 4.55
C ASP A 153 -9.82 4.27 3.77
N VAL A 154 -10.53 4.65 2.71
CA VAL A 154 -10.24 5.87 1.94
C VAL A 154 -10.28 7.10 2.83
N GLU A 155 -11.36 7.29 3.59
CA GLU A 155 -11.52 8.44 4.49
C GLU A 155 -10.42 8.46 5.57
N ARG A 156 -10.04 7.29 6.08
CA ARG A 156 -8.96 7.16 7.06
C ARG A 156 -7.61 7.52 6.46
N ALA A 157 -7.30 7.00 5.26
CA ALA A 157 -6.04 7.28 4.56
C ALA A 157 -5.90 8.76 4.22
N ILE A 158 -6.96 9.40 3.70
CA ILE A 158 -7.00 10.84 3.42
C ILE A 158 -6.74 11.66 4.68
N ARG A 159 -7.36 11.27 5.80
CA ARG A 159 -7.16 11.95 7.08
C ARG A 159 -5.71 11.86 7.55
N ILE A 160 -5.11 10.66 7.51
CA ILE A 160 -3.70 10.45 7.89
C ILE A 160 -2.77 11.32 7.04
N LEU A 161 -2.98 11.33 5.72
CA LEU A 161 -2.13 12.04 4.78
C LEU A 161 -2.31 13.57 4.81
N ASN A 162 -3.41 14.08 5.37
CA ASN A 162 -3.68 15.52 5.48
C ASN A 162 -3.38 16.12 6.86
N ILE A 163 -3.01 15.30 7.85
CA ILE A 163 -2.50 15.80 9.14
C ILE A 163 -0.99 16.05 8.98
N ASP A 164 -0.52 17.15 9.56
CA ASP A 164 0.93 17.38 9.69
C ASP A 164 1.50 16.39 10.73
N ASN A 165 2.19 15.40 10.24
CA ASN A 165 2.81 14.35 11.05
C ASN A 165 4.35 14.45 11.04
N LYS A 166 4.92 15.54 10.51
CA LYS A 166 6.37 15.67 10.31
C LYS A 166 7.16 15.41 11.59
N ALA A 167 6.74 16.03 12.69
CA ALA A 167 7.41 15.81 13.98
C ALA A 167 7.35 14.35 14.43
N LEU A 168 6.21 13.66 14.23
CA LEU A 168 6.06 12.24 14.57
C LEU A 168 6.90 11.34 13.68
N VAL A 169 7.05 11.69 12.39
CA VAL A 169 7.91 10.95 11.46
C VAL A 169 9.37 11.14 11.85
N GLU A 170 9.81 12.36 12.11
CA GLU A 170 11.18 12.68 12.53
C GLU A 170 11.56 12.00 13.85
N GLU A 171 10.67 11.95 14.84
CA GLU A 171 10.90 11.31 16.14
C GLU A 171 11.27 9.82 16.01
N GLN A 172 10.71 9.11 15.01
CA GLN A 172 10.98 7.69 14.79
C GLN A 172 12.39 7.41 14.25
N PHE A 173 13.06 8.42 13.70
CA PHE A 173 14.39 8.29 13.07
C PHE A 173 15.48 9.09 13.80
N THR A 174 15.13 9.79 14.87
CA THR A 174 16.14 10.41 15.74
C THR A 174 16.82 9.35 16.60
N PRO A 175 18.16 9.25 16.63
CA PRO A 175 18.90 8.24 17.38
C PRO A 175 18.72 8.36 18.89
#